data_cf6f67f9dd2e5fbeb9fa2f7279cbe8d5
#
_entry.id   cf6f67f9dd2e5fbeb9fa2f7279cbe8d5
#
_cell.length_a   1.000
_cell.length_b   1.000
_cell.length_c   1.000
_cell.angle_alpha   90.00
_cell.angle_beta   90.00
_cell.angle_gamma   90.00
#
_symmetry.space_group_name_H-M   'P 1'
#
loop_
_entity.id
_entity.type
_entity.pdbx_description
1 polymer ?
#
loop_
_entity_poly.entity_id
_entity_poly.type
_entity_poly.pdbx_seq_one_letter_code
_entity_poly.pdbx_strand_id
1 'polypeptide(L)'
;MSRDADSTATKDGSIAVPAGLETELTNEFIDAISYTSDAIATAILNGEQVEIWMVNRRRKNTQGKYFGWYIRGYVTEDSGYNDADDASTREITFNATGAPKRGWVTLTKEMEEEIDFGFRGLAAITDDDATGDGTAWTKEDTGTGELVSKDQ
;
A
#
# COMPACT_ATOMS: atom_id res chain seq x y z
N MET A 1 -7.54 3.90 14.36
CA MET A 1 -7.80 2.91 15.44
C MET A 1 -8.29 3.65 16.66
N SER A 2 -9.45 3.34 17.14
CA SER A 2 -10.02 3.87 18.38
C SER A 2 -10.45 2.74 19.30
N ARG A 3 -10.46 3.02 20.58
CA ARG A 3 -10.99 2.12 21.61
C ARG A 3 -11.76 2.96 22.60
N ASP A 4 -13.04 2.75 22.66
CA ASP A 4 -13.90 3.35 23.67
C ASP A 4 -13.87 2.54 24.96
N ALA A 5 -14.16 3.17 26.07
CA ALA A 5 -14.31 2.53 27.36
C ALA A 5 -15.70 2.86 27.91
N ASP A 6 -16.51 1.83 28.10
CA ASP A 6 -17.76 1.96 28.82
C ASP A 6 -17.49 1.95 30.33
N SER A 7 -18.11 2.88 31.06
CA SER A 7 -18.04 2.90 32.51
C SER A 7 -19.31 2.32 33.09
N THR A 8 -19.18 1.25 33.89
CA THR A 8 -20.28 0.68 34.65
C THR A 8 -20.21 1.15 36.09
N ALA A 9 -21.24 1.82 36.55
CA ALA A 9 -21.32 2.24 37.96
C ALA A 9 -21.53 1.01 38.89
N THR A 10 -20.64 0.86 39.86
CA THR A 10 -20.77 -0.16 40.90
C THR A 10 -20.99 0.48 42.25
N LYS A 11 -21.37 -0.29 43.26
CA LYS A 11 -21.67 0.20 44.62
C LYS A 11 -20.46 0.89 45.26
N ASP A 12 -19.24 0.56 44.84
CA ASP A 12 -17.98 1.06 45.39
C ASP A 12 -17.16 1.91 44.39
N GLY A 13 -17.77 2.35 43.27
CA GLY A 13 -17.12 3.17 42.24
C GLY A 13 -17.54 2.77 40.81
N SER A 14 -16.87 3.33 39.82
CA SER A 14 -17.06 2.97 38.42
C SER A 14 -15.89 2.12 37.91
N ILE A 15 -16.19 1.02 37.23
CA ILE A 15 -15.20 0.19 36.56
C ILE A 15 -15.26 0.53 35.08
N ALA A 16 -14.13 0.94 34.51
CA ALA A 16 -14.01 1.11 33.05
C ALA A 16 -13.80 -0.25 32.40
N VAL A 17 -14.74 -0.69 31.59
CA VAL A 17 -14.63 -1.88 30.77
C VAL A 17 -14.17 -1.46 29.37
N PRO A 18 -13.00 -1.92 28.90
CA PRO A 18 -12.55 -1.55 27.55
C PRO A 18 -13.53 -2.15 26.51
N ALA A 19 -14.14 -1.28 25.72
CA ALA A 19 -14.91 -1.70 24.55
C ALA A 19 -14.02 -2.36 23.49
N GLY A 20 -14.62 -3.01 22.50
CA GLY A 20 -13.90 -3.60 21.38
C GLY A 20 -13.03 -2.57 20.64
N LEU A 21 -11.94 -3.02 20.03
CA LEU A 21 -11.12 -2.16 19.18
C LEU A 21 -11.82 -1.98 17.85
N GLU A 22 -12.20 -0.74 17.52
CA GLU A 22 -12.66 -0.36 16.19
C GLU A 22 -11.49 0.19 15.38
N THR A 23 -11.34 -0.30 14.17
CA THR A 23 -10.31 0.15 13.23
C THR A 23 -10.94 0.50 11.91
N GLU A 24 -10.81 1.76 11.55
CA GLU A 24 -11.20 2.31 10.27
C GLU A 24 -9.95 2.77 9.53
N LEU A 25 -9.91 2.55 8.24
CA LEU A 25 -8.87 3.01 7.34
C LEU A 25 -9.51 3.72 6.16
N THR A 26 -9.21 4.99 6.00
CA THR A 26 -9.61 5.79 4.85
C THR A 26 -8.42 6.01 3.94
N ASN A 27 -8.60 5.82 2.64
CA ASN A 27 -7.58 6.03 1.63
C ASN A 27 -8.15 6.82 0.46
N GLU A 28 -7.47 7.90 0.10
CA GLU A 28 -7.77 8.73 -1.07
C GLU A 28 -6.75 8.48 -2.16
N PHE A 29 -7.18 8.36 -3.40
CA PHE A 29 -6.32 8.16 -4.56
C PHE A 29 -6.94 8.79 -5.82
N ILE A 30 -6.11 9.00 -6.83
CA ILE A 30 -6.57 9.46 -8.14
C ILE A 30 -7.38 8.34 -8.77
N ASP A 31 -8.62 8.65 -9.17
CA ASP A 31 -9.48 7.67 -9.83
C ASP A 31 -8.88 7.30 -11.20
N ALA A 32 -8.72 6.01 -11.41
CA ALA A 32 -8.17 5.46 -12.63
C ALA A 32 -8.91 4.18 -13.03
N ILE A 33 -9.05 3.97 -14.32
CA ILE A 33 -9.54 2.70 -14.84
C ILE A 33 -8.49 1.63 -14.58
N SER A 34 -8.70 0.80 -13.57
CA SER A 34 -7.78 -0.25 -13.19
C SER A 34 -8.51 -1.47 -12.65
N TYR A 35 -7.86 -2.63 -12.71
CA TYR A 35 -8.38 -3.86 -12.10
C TYR A 35 -8.70 -3.66 -10.60
N THR A 36 -7.83 -2.97 -9.88
CA THR A 36 -8.00 -2.72 -8.44
C THR A 36 -9.22 -1.85 -8.17
N SER A 37 -9.46 -0.82 -8.99
CA SER A 37 -10.63 0.06 -8.87
C SER A 37 -11.93 -0.74 -9.03
N ASP A 38 -12.01 -1.58 -10.06
CA ASP A 38 -13.18 -2.41 -10.33
C ASP A 38 -13.37 -3.49 -9.26
N ALA A 39 -12.29 -4.09 -8.77
CA ALA A 39 -12.34 -5.08 -7.70
C ALA A 39 -12.88 -4.50 -6.38
N ILE A 40 -12.51 -3.28 -6.03
CA ILE A 40 -13.02 -2.57 -4.85
C ILE A 40 -14.52 -2.29 -5.02
N ALA A 41 -14.95 -1.76 -6.18
CA ALA A 41 -16.36 -1.53 -6.45
C ALA A 41 -17.19 -2.83 -6.37
N THR A 42 -16.66 -3.92 -6.90
CA THR A 42 -17.28 -5.25 -6.82
C THR A 42 -17.36 -5.74 -5.38
N ALA A 43 -16.33 -5.54 -4.58
CA ALA A 43 -16.32 -5.94 -3.17
C ALA A 43 -17.38 -5.22 -2.34
N ILE A 44 -17.62 -3.91 -2.63
CA ILE A 44 -18.73 -3.17 -1.99
C ILE A 44 -20.08 -3.75 -2.39
N LEU A 45 -20.33 -3.91 -3.69
CA LEU A 45 -21.62 -4.35 -4.22
C LEU A 45 -21.98 -5.76 -3.74
N ASN A 46 -21.00 -6.63 -3.63
CA ASN A 46 -21.21 -8.02 -3.21
C ASN A 46 -21.06 -8.23 -1.69
N GLY A 47 -20.64 -7.21 -0.94
CA GLY A 47 -20.32 -7.35 0.48
C GLY A 47 -19.15 -8.30 0.74
N GLU A 48 -18.14 -8.28 -0.13
CA GLU A 48 -16.97 -9.16 -0.02
C GLU A 48 -15.94 -8.62 0.98
N GLN A 49 -15.32 -9.54 1.71
CA GLN A 49 -14.25 -9.20 2.62
C GLN A 49 -12.96 -8.95 1.85
N VAL A 50 -12.28 -7.85 2.18
CA VAL A 50 -11.00 -7.46 1.58
C VAL A 50 -9.85 -7.57 2.59
N GLU A 51 -8.66 -7.72 2.08
CA GLU A 51 -7.42 -7.79 2.85
C GLU A 51 -6.53 -6.60 2.49
N ILE A 52 -5.94 -5.98 3.52
CA ILE A 52 -5.12 -4.78 3.37
C ILE A 52 -3.80 -4.96 4.08
N TRP A 53 -2.70 -4.65 3.41
CA TRP A 53 -1.37 -4.60 3.99
C TRP A 53 -0.83 -3.17 3.94
N MET A 54 -0.44 -2.65 5.09
CA MET A 54 0.32 -1.41 5.18
C MET A 54 1.78 -1.74 5.50
N VAL A 55 2.68 -1.45 4.57
CA VAL A 55 4.09 -1.85 4.67
C VAL A 55 4.98 -0.65 4.97
N ASN A 56 5.74 -0.72 6.06
CA ASN A 56 6.74 0.27 6.39
C ASN A 56 8.10 -0.12 5.79
N ARG A 57 8.45 0.49 4.66
CA ARG A 57 9.69 0.21 3.93
C ARG A 57 10.97 0.68 4.62
N ARG A 58 10.85 1.54 5.63
CA ARG A 58 12.00 2.01 6.43
C ARG A 58 12.35 1.09 7.59
N ARG A 59 11.53 0.04 7.84
CA ARG A 59 11.74 -0.89 8.95
C ARG A 59 11.86 -2.31 8.44
N LYS A 60 13.08 -2.85 8.46
CA LYS A 60 13.39 -4.25 8.11
C LYS A 60 13.86 -5.02 9.34
N ASN A 61 13.59 -6.31 9.34
CA ASN A 61 14.19 -7.23 10.31
C ASN A 61 15.54 -7.75 9.82
N THR A 62 16.20 -8.59 10.62
CA THR A 62 17.49 -9.21 10.28
C THR A 62 17.44 -10.15 9.07
N GLN A 63 16.26 -10.58 8.65
CA GLN A 63 16.03 -11.42 7.47
C GLN A 63 15.68 -10.60 6.21
N GLY A 64 15.75 -9.26 6.30
CA GLY A 64 15.44 -8.36 5.19
C GLY A 64 13.93 -8.15 4.92
N LYS A 65 13.04 -8.69 5.77
CA LYS A 65 11.58 -8.53 5.61
C LYS A 65 11.13 -7.20 6.19
N TYR A 66 10.16 -6.56 5.55
CA TYR A 66 9.58 -5.29 5.97
C TYR A 66 8.53 -5.47 7.06
N PHE A 67 8.48 -4.53 7.99
CA PHE A 67 7.40 -4.47 8.97
C PHE A 67 6.09 -4.10 8.29
N GLY A 68 5.02 -4.84 8.61
CA GLY A 68 3.70 -4.58 8.06
C GLY A 68 2.57 -4.77 9.06
N TRP A 69 1.47 -4.11 8.75
CA TRP A 69 0.18 -4.35 9.36
C TRP A 69 -0.70 -5.07 8.36
N TYR A 70 -1.42 -6.05 8.83
CA TYR A 70 -2.45 -6.78 8.10
C TYR A 70 -3.81 -6.51 8.71
N ILE A 71 -4.76 -6.11 7.87
CA ILE A 71 -6.12 -5.78 8.22
C ILE A 71 -7.04 -6.57 7.31
N ARG A 72 -8.08 -7.15 7.88
CA ARG A 72 -9.15 -7.79 7.13
C ARG A 72 -10.45 -7.07 7.46
N GLY A 73 -11.25 -6.76 6.46
CA GLY A 73 -12.48 -6.00 6.67
C GLY A 73 -13.33 -5.87 5.43
N TYR A 74 -14.25 -4.94 5.48
CA TYR A 74 -15.15 -4.65 4.39
C TYR A 74 -14.97 -3.20 3.94
N VAL A 75 -15.15 -2.96 2.65
CA VAL A 75 -15.28 -1.61 2.13
C VAL A 75 -16.69 -1.13 2.47
N THR A 76 -16.78 -0.02 3.19
CA THR A 76 -18.06 0.51 3.70
C THR A 76 -18.48 1.78 3.01
N GLU A 77 -17.53 2.52 2.43
CA GLU A 77 -17.81 3.75 1.72
C GLU A 77 -16.87 3.87 0.52
N ASP A 78 -17.40 4.36 -0.58
CA ASP A 78 -16.70 4.65 -1.82
C ASP A 78 -17.30 5.94 -2.39
N SER A 79 -16.58 7.03 -2.27
CA SER A 79 -17.02 8.35 -2.72
C SER A 79 -16.02 8.91 -3.73
N GLY A 80 -16.55 9.43 -4.85
CA GLY A 80 -15.76 10.07 -5.90
C GLY A 80 -15.97 11.58 -5.93
N TYR A 81 -14.90 12.34 -6.09
CA TYR A 81 -14.92 13.77 -6.35
C TYR A 81 -14.49 14.03 -7.80
N ASN A 82 -15.35 14.74 -8.52
CA ASN A 82 -15.10 15.16 -9.90
C ASN A 82 -15.21 16.67 -9.97
N ASP A 83 -14.08 17.35 -9.94
CA ASP A 83 -14.03 18.79 -10.20
C ASP A 83 -13.61 19.03 -11.66
N ALA A 84 -14.20 20.03 -12.30
CA ALA A 84 -14.06 20.25 -13.76
C ALA A 84 -12.63 20.56 -14.22
N ASP A 85 -11.78 21.03 -13.30
CA ASP A 85 -10.40 21.49 -13.56
C ASP A 85 -9.33 20.65 -12.83
N ASP A 86 -9.69 19.55 -12.16
CA ASP A 86 -8.76 18.74 -11.37
C ASP A 86 -8.89 17.24 -11.69
N ALA A 87 -7.86 16.47 -11.30
CA ALA A 87 -7.92 15.03 -11.43
C ALA A 87 -9.04 14.45 -10.55
N SER A 88 -9.86 13.57 -11.10
CA SER A 88 -10.85 12.85 -10.34
C SER A 88 -10.19 12.08 -9.19
N THR A 89 -10.63 12.31 -7.96
CA THR A 89 -10.17 11.55 -6.79
C THR A 89 -11.28 10.66 -6.27
N ARG A 90 -10.88 9.56 -5.64
CA ARG A 90 -11.76 8.57 -5.04
C ARG A 90 -11.30 8.29 -3.62
N GLU A 91 -12.21 8.40 -2.68
CA GLU A 91 -11.96 8.07 -1.27
C GLU A 91 -12.70 6.79 -0.91
N ILE A 92 -11.98 5.88 -0.27
CA ILE A 92 -12.51 4.58 0.15
C ILE A 92 -12.28 4.40 1.64
N THR A 93 -13.35 4.01 2.33
CA THR A 93 -13.30 3.68 3.75
C THR A 93 -13.45 2.18 3.97
N PHE A 94 -12.54 1.63 4.78
CA PHE A 94 -12.52 0.22 5.17
C PHE A 94 -12.76 0.08 6.66
N ASN A 95 -13.69 -0.77 7.03
CA ASN A 95 -13.93 -1.14 8.42
C ASN A 95 -13.36 -2.53 8.71
N ALA A 96 -12.45 -2.59 9.66
CA ALA A 96 -11.77 -3.84 10.01
C ALA A 96 -12.66 -4.80 10.77
N THR A 97 -12.61 -6.07 10.39
CA THR A 97 -13.19 -7.17 11.16
C THR A 97 -12.17 -7.66 12.18
N GLY A 98 -12.22 -7.12 13.38
CA GLY A 98 -11.31 -7.45 14.46
C GLY A 98 -10.02 -6.62 14.47
N ALA A 99 -9.12 -6.95 15.39
CA ALA A 99 -7.90 -6.18 15.60
C ALA A 99 -6.88 -6.39 14.49
N PRO A 100 -6.24 -5.32 13.99
CA PRO A 100 -5.12 -5.40 13.06
C PRO A 100 -4.00 -6.29 13.57
N LYS A 101 -3.35 -7.04 12.70
CA LYS A 101 -2.20 -7.88 13.01
C LYS A 101 -0.91 -7.21 12.55
N ARG A 102 0.15 -7.43 13.30
CA ARG A 102 1.50 -6.98 12.96
C ARG A 102 2.35 -8.14 12.51
N GLY A 103 3.19 -7.93 11.52
CA GLY A 103 4.06 -8.99 11.02
C GLY A 103 5.18 -8.47 10.13
N TRP A 104 5.85 -9.42 9.49
CA TRP A 104 6.95 -9.17 8.58
C TRP A 104 6.56 -9.71 7.20
N VAL A 105 6.63 -8.85 6.19
CA VAL A 105 6.27 -9.17 4.82
C VAL A 105 7.47 -9.06 3.88
N THR A 106 7.47 -9.87 2.84
CA THR A 106 8.46 -9.80 1.77
C THR A 106 7.80 -9.14 0.58
N LEU A 107 8.45 -8.11 0.03
CA LEU A 107 8.09 -7.56 -1.28
C LEU A 107 8.89 -8.31 -2.35
N THR A 108 8.26 -8.59 -3.48
CA THR A 108 8.98 -9.10 -4.65
C THR A 108 9.87 -8.00 -5.23
N LYS A 109 10.89 -8.36 -5.99
CA LYS A 109 11.76 -7.39 -6.66
C LYS A 109 10.97 -6.51 -7.63
N GLU A 110 9.98 -7.07 -8.28
CA GLU A 110 9.07 -6.35 -9.16
C GLU A 110 8.26 -5.28 -8.41
N MET A 111 7.70 -5.61 -7.23
CA MET A 111 7.02 -4.64 -6.37
C MET A 111 7.97 -3.56 -5.83
N GLU A 112 9.19 -3.93 -5.46
CA GLU A 112 10.20 -2.97 -5.00
C GLU A 112 10.56 -1.99 -6.12
N GLU A 113 10.74 -2.48 -7.35
CA GLU A 113 11.07 -1.65 -8.51
C GLU A 113 9.93 -0.72 -8.91
N GLU A 114 8.68 -1.18 -8.90
CA GLU A 114 7.51 -0.33 -9.14
C GLU A 114 7.43 0.84 -8.16
N ILE A 115 7.75 0.58 -6.89
CA ILE A 115 7.65 1.59 -5.84
C ILE A 115 8.86 2.54 -5.85
N ASP A 116 10.07 2.02 -6.05
CA ASP A 116 11.30 2.81 -6.00
C ASP A 116 11.58 3.57 -7.29
N PHE A 117 11.03 3.11 -8.40
CA PHE A 117 11.16 3.71 -9.71
C PHE A 117 12.62 4.09 -10.05
N GLY A 118 13.47 3.07 -10.16
CA GLY A 118 14.84 3.22 -10.60
C GLY A 118 14.98 3.15 -12.12
N PHE A 119 16.18 3.49 -12.65
CA PHE A 119 16.50 3.21 -14.05
C PHE A 119 16.60 1.70 -14.26
N ARG A 120 15.97 1.20 -15.32
CA ARG A 120 16.06 -0.21 -15.73
C ARG A 120 16.35 -0.34 -17.23
N GLY A 121 17.01 -1.43 -17.59
CA GLY A 121 17.19 -1.83 -18.98
C GLY A 121 15.93 -2.46 -19.59
N LEU A 122 16.11 -3.04 -20.77
CA LEU A 122 15.01 -3.62 -21.56
C LEU A 122 14.70 -5.08 -21.21
N ALA A 123 15.59 -5.75 -20.48
CA ALA A 123 15.37 -7.13 -20.05
C ALA A 123 14.28 -7.23 -18.97
N ALA A 124 13.69 -8.41 -18.83
CA ALA A 124 12.70 -8.67 -17.80
C ALA A 124 13.33 -8.60 -16.40
N ILE A 125 12.60 -8.04 -15.42
CA ILE A 125 12.98 -8.06 -14.01
C ILE A 125 12.89 -9.49 -13.48
N THR A 126 13.90 -9.92 -12.74
CA THR A 126 13.94 -11.21 -12.06
C THR A 126 14.32 -11.02 -10.60
N ASP A 127 14.19 -12.07 -9.80
CA ASP A 127 14.60 -12.03 -8.39
C ASP A 127 16.10 -11.79 -8.20
N ASP A 128 16.92 -12.19 -9.19
CA ASP A 128 18.38 -12.00 -9.18
C ASP A 128 18.79 -10.66 -9.80
N ASP A 129 17.97 -10.09 -10.69
CA ASP A 129 18.23 -8.83 -11.38
C ASP A 129 16.97 -7.94 -11.45
N ALA A 130 16.90 -6.97 -10.54
CA ALA A 130 15.82 -5.98 -10.50
C ALA A 130 16.02 -4.83 -11.50
N THR A 131 17.19 -4.74 -12.14
CA THR A 131 17.50 -3.66 -13.10
C THR A 131 17.25 -4.05 -14.55
N GLY A 132 17.01 -5.33 -14.83
CA GLY A 132 16.82 -5.84 -16.19
C GLY A 132 18.01 -5.54 -17.08
N ASP A 133 19.25 -5.78 -16.59
CA ASP A 133 20.53 -5.45 -17.23
C ASP A 133 20.74 -3.95 -17.49
N GLY A 134 19.94 -3.08 -16.84
CA GLY A 134 20.13 -1.64 -16.92
C GLY A 134 21.16 -1.12 -15.91
N THR A 135 21.94 -0.13 -16.32
CA THR A 135 22.87 0.59 -15.45
C THR A 135 22.45 2.06 -15.34
N ALA A 136 22.16 2.52 -14.14
CA ALA A 136 21.80 3.91 -13.90
C ALA A 136 22.96 4.83 -14.19
N TRP A 137 22.71 5.98 -14.84
CA TRP A 137 23.70 7.03 -15.06
C TRP A 137 24.14 7.64 -13.73
N THR A 138 25.42 7.84 -13.57
CA THR A 138 26.03 8.48 -12.42
C THR A 138 26.79 9.74 -12.81
N LYS A 139 27.25 10.51 -11.82
CA LYS A 139 28.02 11.74 -12.10
C LYS A 139 29.36 11.43 -12.79
N GLU A 140 29.92 10.27 -12.54
CA GLU A 140 31.18 9.77 -13.13
C GLU A 140 31.01 9.51 -14.64
N ASP A 141 29.79 9.28 -15.12
CA ASP A 141 29.48 9.04 -16.52
C ASP A 141 29.43 10.35 -17.35
N THR A 142 29.59 11.52 -16.69
CA THR A 142 29.58 12.83 -17.36
C THR A 142 30.68 12.93 -18.40
N GLY A 143 30.30 13.11 -19.68
CA GLY A 143 31.23 13.23 -20.80
C GLY A 143 31.84 11.90 -21.26
N THR A 144 31.33 10.76 -20.77
CA THR A 144 31.72 9.42 -21.23
C THR A 144 30.82 8.95 -22.38
N GLY A 145 31.22 7.85 -22.99
CA GLY A 145 30.53 7.23 -24.12
C GLY A 145 31.09 7.66 -25.48
N GLU A 146 30.93 6.83 -26.47
CA GLU A 146 31.42 7.04 -27.83
C GLU A 146 30.25 6.93 -28.84
N LEU A 147 30.31 7.75 -29.89
CA LEU A 147 29.36 7.62 -30.99
C LEU A 147 29.71 6.39 -31.83
N VAL A 148 28.73 5.53 -32.03
CA VAL A 148 28.90 4.41 -32.96
C VAL A 148 28.99 4.96 -34.38
N SER A 149 30.10 4.71 -35.07
CA SER A 149 30.26 5.10 -36.48
C SER A 149 29.28 4.31 -37.36
N LYS A 150 28.67 4.99 -38.34
CA LYS A 150 27.66 4.39 -39.23
C LYS A 150 28.24 3.43 -40.30
N ASP A 151 29.53 3.11 -40.23
CA ASP A 151 30.21 2.27 -41.20
C ASP A 151 30.40 0.85 -40.67
N GLN A 152 29.28 0.11 -40.55
CA GLN A 152 29.25 -1.35 -40.57
C GLN A 152 27.96 -1.84 -41.22
#